data_9faf7811e03a340b46c63a8b9fee2669
#
_entry.id   9faf7811e03a340b46c63a8b9fee2669
#
_cell.length_a   1.000
_cell.length_b   1.000
_cell.length_c   1.000
_cell.angle_alpha   90.00
_cell.angle_beta   90.00
_cell.angle_gamma   90.00
#
_symmetry.space_group_name_H-M   'P 1'
#
loop_
_entity.id
_entity.type
_entity.pdbx_description
1 polymer ?
#
loop_
_entity_poly.entity_id
_entity_poly.type
_entity_poly.pdbx_seq_one_letter_code
_entity_poly.pdbx_strand_id
1 'polypeptide(L)'
;RGRPNEIMQRGAELMNETGIAATALPGGHVEGFADSMVSHFREVYRAVLAGAAPADPLYATFEAGHHEMTVGDAVSRSAAEERWVDVED
;
A
#
# COMPACT_ATOMS: atom_id res chain seq x y z
N ARG A 1 -1.62 -35.52 -14.14
CA ARG A 1 -0.53 -35.28 -13.17
C ARG A 1 -0.41 -33.78 -13.04
N GLY A 2 -0.68 -33.22 -11.84
CA GLY A 2 -0.49 -31.80 -11.55
C GLY A 2 0.97 -31.38 -11.66
N ARG A 3 1.23 -30.09 -11.95
CA ARG A 3 2.56 -29.50 -11.81
C ARG A 3 2.96 -29.52 -10.34
N PRO A 4 4.26 -29.66 -10.01
CA PRO A 4 4.72 -29.50 -8.65
C PRO A 4 4.33 -28.08 -8.13
N ASN A 5 4.08 -27.97 -6.83
CA ASN A 5 3.84 -26.68 -6.20
C ASN A 5 5.11 -25.82 -6.30
N GLU A 6 4.93 -24.56 -6.71
CA GLU A 6 5.99 -23.56 -6.67
C GLU A 6 5.83 -22.72 -5.39
N ILE A 7 6.93 -22.49 -4.70
CA ILE A 7 6.98 -21.60 -3.54
C ILE A 7 7.58 -20.28 -4.03
N MET A 8 6.78 -19.23 -4.05
CA MET A 8 7.26 -17.87 -4.31
C MET A 8 7.65 -17.24 -2.98
N GLN A 9 8.89 -16.84 -2.88
CA GLN A 9 9.46 -16.25 -1.66
C GLN A 9 9.95 -14.83 -2.00
N ARG A 10 9.77 -13.88 -1.09
CA ARG A 10 10.28 -12.53 -1.26
C ARG A 10 11.81 -12.55 -1.37
N GLY A 11 12.32 -12.18 -2.53
CA GLY A 11 13.75 -12.07 -2.84
C GLY A 11 13.98 -10.85 -3.74
N ALA A 12 15.20 -10.34 -3.76
CA ALA A 12 15.55 -9.14 -4.53
C ALA A 12 15.23 -9.28 -6.03
N GLU A 13 15.31 -10.49 -6.55
CA GLU A 13 15.00 -10.84 -7.95
C GLU A 13 13.52 -10.73 -8.32
N LEU A 14 12.63 -10.73 -7.30
CA LEU A 14 11.18 -10.65 -7.46
C LEU A 14 10.61 -9.29 -7.05
N MET A 15 11.46 -8.36 -6.61
CA MET A 15 11.04 -7.05 -6.12
C MET A 15 11.58 -5.93 -7.00
N ASN A 16 10.81 -4.85 -7.14
CA ASN A 16 11.29 -3.61 -7.71
C ASN A 16 12.10 -2.81 -6.67
N GLU A 17 12.72 -1.72 -7.11
CA GLU A 17 13.57 -0.88 -6.26
C GLU A 17 12.85 -0.36 -5.00
N THR A 18 11.58 0.02 -5.13
CA THR A 18 10.73 0.46 -4.01
C THR A 18 10.53 -0.66 -3.00
N GLY A 19 10.22 -1.86 -3.46
CA GLY A 19 10.04 -3.04 -2.60
C GLY A 19 11.35 -3.39 -1.88
N ILE A 20 12.49 -3.35 -2.56
CA ILE A 20 13.81 -3.58 -1.96
C ILE A 20 14.09 -2.53 -0.87
N ALA A 21 13.85 -1.25 -1.15
CA ALA A 21 14.08 -0.16 -0.20
C ALA A 21 13.17 -0.23 1.04
N ALA A 22 11.97 -0.80 0.91
CA ALA A 22 11.03 -0.99 2.01
C ALA A 22 11.31 -2.26 2.85
N THR A 23 12.15 -3.17 2.35
CA THR A 23 12.46 -4.45 3.00
C THR A 23 13.63 -4.29 3.97
N ALA A 24 13.48 -4.75 5.20
CA ALA A 24 14.51 -4.71 6.25
C ALA A 24 15.11 -6.10 6.54
N LEU A 25 14.38 -7.19 6.26
CA LEU A 25 14.77 -8.54 6.57
C LEU A 25 15.03 -9.38 5.31
N PRO A 26 15.88 -10.42 5.38
CA PRO A 26 16.11 -11.33 4.26
C PRO A 26 14.82 -12.03 3.81
N GLY A 27 14.81 -12.55 2.58
CA GLY A 27 13.73 -13.36 2.06
C GLY A 27 13.40 -14.54 2.99
N GLY A 28 12.11 -14.87 3.09
CA GLY A 28 11.60 -15.90 4.00
C GLY A 28 11.34 -15.44 5.44
N HIS A 29 11.81 -14.28 5.84
CA HIS A 29 11.46 -13.68 7.13
C HIS A 29 10.16 -12.91 7.02
N VAL A 30 9.35 -12.97 8.06
CA VAL A 30 8.07 -12.24 8.13
C VAL A 30 8.35 -10.78 8.43
N GLU A 31 7.87 -9.90 7.54
CA GLU A 31 7.71 -8.47 7.79
C GLU A 31 6.22 -8.17 7.76
N GLY A 32 5.69 -7.53 8.78
CA GLY A 32 4.27 -7.37 9.00
C GLY A 32 3.85 -5.92 9.22
N PHE A 33 2.76 -5.72 9.95
CA PHE A 33 2.14 -4.42 10.18
C PHE A 33 3.11 -3.39 10.78
N ALA A 34 3.93 -3.78 11.77
CA ALA A 34 4.90 -2.88 12.39
C ALA A 34 5.93 -2.36 11.37
N ASP A 35 6.41 -3.23 10.48
CA ASP A 35 7.40 -2.87 9.46
C ASP A 35 6.79 -1.96 8.39
N SER A 36 5.51 -2.16 8.04
CA SER A 36 4.79 -1.29 7.12
C SER A 36 4.61 0.12 7.70
N MET A 37 4.32 0.24 9.00
CA MET A 37 4.23 1.53 9.68
C MET A 37 5.58 2.25 9.72
N VAL A 38 6.67 1.53 10.00
CA VAL A 38 8.03 2.10 9.97
C VAL A 38 8.35 2.62 8.56
N SER A 39 8.04 1.85 7.53
CA SER A 39 8.26 2.26 6.13
C SER A 39 7.43 3.49 5.76
N HIS A 40 6.16 3.51 6.14
CA HIS A 40 5.27 4.66 5.93
C HIS A 40 5.83 5.94 6.56
N PHE A 41 6.11 5.92 7.86
CA PHE A 41 6.64 7.10 8.55
C PHE A 41 8.02 7.54 8.03
N ARG A 42 8.85 6.60 7.60
CA ARG A 42 10.14 6.94 6.96
C ARG A 42 9.93 7.83 5.73
N GLU A 43 8.97 7.52 4.88
CA GLU A 43 8.66 8.31 3.70
C GLU A 43 8.07 9.68 4.06
N VAL A 44 7.20 9.76 5.06
CA VAL A 44 6.68 11.03 5.58
C VAL A 44 7.83 11.92 6.07
N TYR A 45 8.72 11.38 6.91
CA TYR A 45 9.86 12.16 7.46
C TYR A 45 10.87 12.54 6.36
N ARG A 46 11.05 11.74 5.33
CA ARG A 46 11.86 12.13 4.16
C ARG A 46 11.30 13.38 3.49
N ALA A 47 9.98 13.45 3.28
CA ALA A 47 9.33 14.62 2.71
C ALA A 47 9.47 15.85 3.63
N VAL A 48 9.30 15.68 4.94
CA VAL A 48 9.49 16.76 5.92
C VAL A 48 10.92 17.30 5.88
N LEU A 49 11.93 16.44 5.86
CA LEU A 49 13.33 16.83 5.80
C LEU A 49 13.71 17.48 4.47
N ALA A 50 13.07 17.07 3.38
CA ALA A 50 13.27 17.69 2.07
C ALA A 50 12.56 19.05 1.94
N GLY A 51 11.66 19.41 2.86
CA GLY A 51 10.87 20.63 2.82
C GLY A 51 9.78 20.68 1.75
N ALA A 52 9.52 19.56 1.06
CA ALA A 52 8.50 19.45 0.03
C ALA A 52 8.05 18.00 -0.12
N ALA A 53 6.77 17.81 -0.46
CA ALA A 53 6.26 16.50 -0.85
C ALA A 53 6.80 16.11 -2.24
N PRO A 54 7.18 14.83 -2.45
CA PRO A 54 7.54 14.34 -3.78
C PRO A 54 6.31 14.36 -4.71
N ALA A 55 6.55 14.37 -6.02
CA ALA A 55 5.48 14.36 -7.03
C ALA A 55 4.66 13.05 -6.98
N ASP A 56 5.30 11.95 -6.60
CA ASP A 56 4.66 10.64 -6.41
C ASP A 56 5.00 10.12 -5.00
N PRO A 57 4.24 10.53 -3.97
CA PRO A 57 4.52 10.15 -2.59
C PRO A 57 4.24 8.67 -2.33
N LEU A 58 5.14 8.00 -1.62
CA LEU A 58 4.97 6.62 -1.15
C LEU A 58 4.27 6.53 0.22
N TYR A 59 3.55 7.57 0.60
CA TYR A 59 2.70 7.64 1.80
C TYR A 59 1.32 8.15 1.41
N ALA A 60 0.30 7.80 2.20
CA ALA A 60 -1.06 8.27 1.97
C ALA A 60 -1.15 9.80 2.13
N THR A 61 -1.69 10.48 1.11
CA THR A 61 -1.98 11.90 1.14
C THR A 61 -3.41 12.15 1.65
N PHE A 62 -3.76 13.41 1.92
CA PHE A 62 -5.14 13.77 2.27
C PHE A 62 -6.10 13.50 1.10
N GLU A 63 -5.66 13.67 -0.15
CA GLU A 63 -6.45 13.34 -1.34
C GLU A 63 -6.74 11.85 -1.42
N ALA A 64 -5.73 10.99 -1.17
CA ALA A 64 -5.92 9.55 -1.12
C ALA A 64 -6.90 9.16 0.00
N GLY A 65 -6.76 9.76 1.19
CA GLY A 65 -7.68 9.53 2.31
C GLY A 65 -9.10 10.01 2.01
N HIS A 66 -9.27 11.14 1.31
CA HIS A 66 -10.57 11.59 0.87
C HIS A 66 -11.22 10.60 -0.11
N HIS A 67 -10.46 10.15 -1.11
CA HIS A 67 -10.95 9.13 -2.05
C HIS A 67 -11.36 7.82 -1.35
N GLU A 68 -10.59 7.35 -0.36
CA GLU A 68 -11.00 6.18 0.46
C GLU A 68 -12.34 6.40 1.17
N MET A 69 -12.59 7.59 1.68
CA MET A 69 -13.87 7.93 2.32
C MET A 69 -15.03 7.92 1.31
N THR A 70 -14.84 8.46 0.10
CA THR A 70 -15.88 8.43 -0.94
C THR A 70 -16.20 7.00 -1.39
N VAL A 71 -15.17 6.13 -1.48
CA VAL A 71 -15.37 4.68 -1.74
C VAL A 71 -16.16 4.04 -0.59
N GLY A 72 -15.82 4.35 0.66
CA GLY A 72 -16.53 3.86 1.85
C GLY A 72 -18.02 4.24 1.86
N ASP A 73 -18.32 5.49 1.50
CA ASP A 73 -19.70 5.97 1.38
C ASP A 73 -20.45 5.26 0.24
N ALA A 74 -19.81 5.07 -0.91
CA ALA A 74 -20.39 4.32 -2.03
C ALA A 74 -20.68 2.86 -1.64
N VAL A 75 -19.79 2.19 -0.91
CA VAL A 75 -20.03 0.83 -0.39
C VAL A 75 -21.25 0.80 0.54
N SER A 76 -21.36 1.78 1.44
CA SER A 76 -22.50 1.89 2.38
C SER A 76 -23.82 2.12 1.63
N ARG A 77 -23.83 3.01 0.62
CA ARG A 77 -25.01 3.24 -0.23
C ARG A 77 -25.36 1.99 -1.04
N SER A 78 -24.38 1.34 -1.66
CA SER A 78 -24.58 0.11 -2.43
C SER A 78 -25.21 -0.99 -1.57
N ALA A 79 -24.74 -1.16 -0.35
CA ALA A 79 -25.28 -2.15 0.58
C ALA A 79 -26.72 -1.83 1.01
N ALA A 80 -27.03 -0.55 1.28
CA ALA A 80 -28.37 -0.11 1.68
C ALA A 80 -29.39 -0.19 0.54
N GLU A 81 -28.97 0.08 -0.68
CA GLU A 81 -29.82 0.12 -1.87
C GLU A 81 -29.86 -1.21 -2.65
N GLU A 82 -29.06 -2.19 -2.22
CA GLU A 82 -28.91 -3.52 -2.86
C GLU A 82 -28.62 -3.41 -4.38
N ARG A 83 -27.85 -2.38 -4.79
CA ARG A 83 -27.45 -2.15 -6.19
C ARG A 83 -26.05 -1.57 -6.30
N TRP A 84 -25.46 -1.64 -7.49
CA TRP A 84 -24.24 -0.92 -7.80
C TRP A 84 -24.48 0.59 -7.78
N VAL A 85 -23.55 1.33 -7.19
CA VAL A 85 -23.56 2.80 -7.18
C VAL A 85 -22.19 3.30 -7.65
N ASP A 86 -22.17 4.47 -8.26
CA ASP A 86 -20.94 5.13 -8.65
C ASP A 86 -20.26 5.77 -7.42
N VAL A 87 -18.93 5.79 -7.44
CA VAL A 87 -18.14 6.56 -6.49
C VAL A 87 -18.15 8.02 -6.96
N GLU A 88 -18.65 8.91 -6.12
CA GLU A 88 -18.72 10.36 -6.39
C GLU A 88 -17.55 11.02 -5.65
N ASP A 89 -16.65 11.69 -6.40
CA ASP A 89 -15.55 12.49 -5.85
C ASP A 89 -16.02 13.88 -5.41
#